data_fa380b2dc357896b557f33095a119749
#
_entry.id   fa380b2dc357896b557f33095a119749
#
_cell.length_a   1.000
_cell.length_b   1.000
_cell.length_c   1.000
_cell.angle_alpha   90.00
_cell.angle_beta   90.00
_cell.angle_gamma   90.00
#
_symmetry.space_group_name_H-M   'P 1'
#
loop_
_entity.id
_entity.type
_entity.pdbx_description
1 polymer ?
#
loop_
_entity_poly.entity_id
_entity_poly.type
_entity_poly.pdbx_seq_one_letter_code
_entity_poly.pdbx_strand_id
1 'polypeptide(L)'
;SKMNAAIRETNEEIGVDRDVIKIIGNLTPLYIPVSNFHISPYVGWTEEKPHTKVQDAEVKRVFSVSINDLVLEKNLKTKKDFFSNKSVKVPYFDLNGETVWGATSMILSEFKFILRNMK
;
A
#
# COMPACT_ATOMS: atom_id res chain seq x y z
N SER A 1 -3.73 20.35 -0.68
CA SER A 1 -4.20 19.40 0.35
C SER A 1 -3.46 18.09 0.25
N LYS A 2 -3.49 17.32 1.32
CA LYS A 2 -2.86 15.99 1.34
C LYS A 2 -3.53 15.04 0.35
N MET A 3 -4.83 15.15 0.21
CA MET A 3 -5.58 14.34 -0.76
C MET A 3 -5.14 14.65 -2.19
N ASN A 4 -5.03 15.92 -2.54
CA ASN A 4 -4.56 16.32 -3.86
C ASN A 4 -3.12 15.89 -4.11
N ALA A 5 -2.28 15.95 -3.08
CA ALA A 5 -0.90 15.47 -3.17
C ALA A 5 -0.85 13.97 -3.49
N ALA A 6 -1.70 13.16 -2.83
CA ALA A 6 -1.75 11.72 -3.08
C ALA A 6 -2.13 11.42 -4.54
N ILE A 7 -3.12 12.12 -5.09
CA ILE A 7 -3.54 11.96 -6.49
C ILE A 7 -2.40 12.38 -7.43
N ARG A 8 -1.78 13.53 -7.15
CA ARG A 8 -0.66 14.02 -7.95
C ARG A 8 0.51 13.05 -7.99
N GLU A 9 0.90 12.54 -6.82
CA GLU A 9 2.03 11.61 -6.72
C GLU A 9 1.73 10.29 -7.43
N THR A 10 0.51 9.80 -7.34
CA THR A 10 0.10 8.60 -8.07
C THR A 10 0.26 8.81 -9.58
N ASN A 11 -0.15 9.96 -10.08
CA ASN A 11 0.05 10.30 -11.49
C ASN A 11 1.53 10.39 -11.85
N GLU A 12 2.32 11.07 -11.02
CA GLU A 12 3.75 11.27 -11.28
C GLU A 12 4.54 9.96 -11.24
N GLU A 13 4.20 9.06 -10.32
CA GLU A 13 4.98 7.84 -10.11
C GLU A 13 4.58 6.71 -11.05
N ILE A 14 3.29 6.51 -11.28
CA ILE A 14 2.81 5.35 -12.04
C ILE A 14 1.87 5.71 -13.18
N GLY A 15 1.69 6.99 -13.48
CA GLY A 15 1.03 7.44 -14.69
C GLY A 15 -0.49 7.32 -14.71
N VAL A 16 -1.14 7.11 -13.56
CA VAL A 16 -2.60 7.07 -13.52
C VAL A 16 -3.15 8.48 -13.70
N ASP A 17 -4.08 8.66 -14.64
CA ASP A 17 -4.71 9.93 -14.91
C ASP A 17 -5.43 10.44 -13.67
N ARG A 18 -5.18 11.71 -13.30
CA ARG A 18 -5.79 12.32 -12.12
C ARG A 18 -7.31 12.36 -12.19
N ASP A 19 -7.85 12.55 -13.39
CA ASP A 19 -9.29 12.74 -13.58
C ASP A 19 -10.09 11.45 -13.36
N VAL A 20 -9.46 10.29 -13.44
CA VAL A 20 -10.15 9.01 -13.26
C VAL A 20 -10.14 8.51 -11.83
N ILE A 21 -9.35 9.15 -10.95
CA ILE A 21 -9.23 8.74 -9.55
C ILE A 21 -10.28 9.44 -8.70
N LYS A 22 -11.11 8.65 -8.03
CA LYS A 22 -12.05 9.15 -7.03
C LYS A 22 -11.57 8.70 -5.65
N ILE A 23 -11.37 9.64 -4.74
CA ILE A 23 -11.00 9.29 -3.36
C ILE A 23 -12.25 8.87 -2.61
N ILE A 24 -12.23 7.68 -2.05
CA ILE A 24 -13.38 7.13 -1.31
C ILE A 24 -13.15 7.10 0.20
N GLY A 25 -11.94 7.33 0.65
CA GLY A 25 -11.66 7.39 2.09
C GLY A 25 -10.19 7.54 2.37
N ASN A 26 -9.88 7.69 3.65
CA ASN A 26 -8.52 7.75 4.14
C ASN A 26 -8.33 6.69 5.21
N LEU A 27 -7.11 6.21 5.33
CA LEU A 27 -6.72 5.28 6.38
C LEU A 27 -5.99 6.03 7.49
N THR A 28 -5.64 5.32 8.56
CA THR A 28 -5.00 5.95 9.71
C THR A 28 -3.61 6.48 9.32
N PRO A 29 -3.32 7.75 9.61
CA PRO A 29 -1.98 8.29 9.37
C PRO A 29 -0.92 7.55 10.17
N LEU A 30 0.26 7.41 9.57
CA LEU A 30 1.40 6.73 10.17
C LEU A 30 2.56 7.70 10.35
N TYR A 31 3.28 7.54 11.45
CA TYR A 31 4.55 8.20 11.64
C TYR A 31 5.66 7.16 11.70
N ILE A 32 6.69 7.35 10.90
CA ILE A 32 7.85 6.45 10.83
C ILE A 32 9.04 7.17 11.47
N PRO A 33 9.38 6.86 12.73
CA PRO A 33 10.41 7.62 13.47
C PRO A 33 11.78 7.60 12.80
N VAL A 34 12.18 6.47 12.23
CA VAL A 34 13.51 6.30 11.64
C VAL A 34 13.77 7.31 10.53
N SER A 35 12.77 7.61 9.71
CA SER A 35 12.88 8.53 8.61
C SER A 35 12.21 9.87 8.86
N ASN A 36 11.53 10.02 9.99
CA ASN A 36 10.71 11.19 10.32
C ASN A 36 9.63 11.46 9.25
N PHE A 37 9.12 10.41 8.60
CA PHE A 37 8.04 10.53 7.63
C PHE A 37 6.68 10.45 8.30
N HIS A 38 5.81 11.35 7.87
CA HIS A 38 4.38 11.30 8.17
C HIS A 38 3.65 10.86 6.91
N ILE A 39 2.95 9.73 6.99
CA ILE A 39 2.22 9.16 5.85
C ILE A 39 0.73 9.33 6.09
N SER A 40 0.06 9.91 5.11
CA SER A 40 -1.41 10.06 5.12
C SER A 40 -1.99 9.20 4.00
N PRO A 41 -2.41 7.95 4.29
CA PRO A 41 -2.91 7.05 3.24
C PRO A 41 -4.31 7.41 2.80
N TYR A 42 -4.56 7.32 1.51
CA TYR A 42 -5.88 7.49 0.91
C TYR A 42 -6.22 6.29 0.06
N VAL A 43 -7.51 5.96 -0.02
CA VAL A 43 -8.01 4.92 -0.91
C VAL A 43 -8.69 5.60 -2.07
N GLY A 44 -8.19 5.35 -3.27
CA GLY A 44 -8.77 5.82 -4.49
C GLY A 44 -9.47 4.71 -5.25
N TRP A 45 -10.42 5.07 -6.09
CA TRP A 45 -11.18 4.13 -6.90
C TRP A 45 -11.25 4.62 -8.34
N THR A 46 -11.22 3.67 -9.29
CA THR A 46 -11.40 3.94 -10.72
C THR A 46 -12.46 2.99 -11.27
N GLU A 47 -13.27 3.46 -12.23
CA GLU A 47 -14.31 2.62 -12.83
C GLU A 47 -13.72 1.48 -13.65
N GLU A 48 -12.63 1.77 -14.36
CA GLU A 48 -11.93 0.79 -15.18
C GLU A 48 -10.53 0.60 -14.63
N LYS A 49 -9.94 -0.56 -14.93
CA LYS A 49 -8.55 -0.81 -14.58
C LYS A 49 -7.68 0.26 -15.25
N PRO A 50 -6.95 1.07 -14.48
CA PRO A 50 -6.15 2.14 -15.07
C PRO A 50 -4.93 1.58 -15.79
N HIS A 51 -4.53 2.27 -16.84
CA HIS A 51 -3.23 2.03 -17.46
C HIS A 51 -2.16 2.60 -16.54
N THR A 52 -1.19 1.78 -16.17
CA THR A 52 -0.09 2.21 -15.32
C THR A 52 1.22 2.13 -16.09
N LYS A 53 2.08 3.09 -15.83
CA LYS A 53 3.42 3.13 -16.40
C LYS A 53 4.36 3.70 -15.34
N VAL A 54 5.43 2.98 -15.05
CA VAL A 54 6.45 3.47 -14.13
C VAL A 54 7.10 4.71 -14.76
N GLN A 55 6.97 5.85 -14.08
CA GLN A 55 7.50 7.13 -14.53
C GLN A 55 8.56 7.69 -13.60
N ASP A 56 8.62 7.18 -12.37
CA ASP A 56 9.56 7.64 -11.36
C ASP A 56 10.66 6.59 -11.18
N ALA A 57 11.92 7.05 -11.14
CA ALA A 57 13.06 6.16 -10.98
C ALA A 57 13.06 5.38 -9.66
N GLU A 58 12.33 5.88 -8.65
CA GLU A 58 12.20 5.19 -7.37
C GLU A 58 11.24 4.01 -7.42
N VAL A 59 10.36 3.96 -8.43
CA VAL A 59 9.39 2.89 -8.60
C VAL A 59 10.00 1.84 -9.53
N LYS A 60 10.24 0.65 -9.00
CA LYS A 60 10.83 -0.44 -9.78
C LYS A 60 9.81 -1.14 -10.66
N ARG A 61 8.59 -1.34 -10.14
CA ARG A 61 7.52 -2.01 -10.87
C ARG A 61 6.17 -1.71 -10.22
N VAL A 62 5.12 -1.89 -11.01
CA VAL A 62 3.74 -1.77 -10.56
C VAL A 62 3.05 -3.10 -10.84
N PHE A 63 2.27 -3.58 -9.89
CA PHE A 63 1.49 -4.79 -10.09
C PHE A 63 0.13 -4.67 -9.40
N SER A 64 -0.84 -5.45 -9.89
CA SER A 64 -2.18 -5.48 -9.33
C SER A 64 -2.35 -6.72 -8.47
N VAL A 65 -3.15 -6.60 -7.42
CA VAL A 65 -3.49 -7.68 -6.52
C VAL A 65 -5.00 -7.73 -6.39
N SER A 66 -5.58 -8.93 -6.47
CA SER A 66 -7.02 -9.05 -6.24
C SER A 66 -7.34 -8.81 -4.75
N ILE A 67 -8.51 -8.26 -4.49
CA ILE A 67 -8.98 -8.09 -3.10
C ILE A 67 -9.09 -9.45 -2.42
N ASN A 68 -9.50 -10.48 -3.15
CA ASN A 68 -9.58 -11.83 -2.59
C ASN A 68 -8.22 -12.32 -2.08
N ASP A 69 -7.14 -12.07 -2.82
CA ASP A 69 -5.80 -12.46 -2.39
C ASP A 69 -5.34 -11.64 -1.18
N LEU A 70 -5.67 -10.36 -1.15
CA LEU A 70 -5.30 -9.50 -0.01
C LEU A 70 -5.94 -9.98 1.30
N VAL A 71 -7.19 -10.40 1.26
CA VAL A 71 -7.92 -10.80 2.48
C VAL A 71 -7.68 -12.23 2.91
N LEU A 72 -7.01 -13.05 2.11
CA LEU A 72 -6.67 -14.42 2.49
C LEU A 72 -5.62 -14.45 3.59
N GLU A 73 -5.94 -15.12 4.69
CA GLU A 73 -5.02 -15.22 5.83
C GLU A 73 -3.68 -15.88 5.46
N LYS A 74 -3.70 -16.84 4.55
CA LYS A 74 -2.47 -17.55 4.14
C LYS A 74 -1.45 -16.63 3.49
N ASN A 75 -1.87 -15.48 2.97
CA ASN A 75 -0.97 -14.52 2.31
C ASN A 75 -0.32 -13.57 3.31
N LEU A 76 -0.78 -13.54 4.54
CA LEU A 76 -0.13 -12.81 5.62
C LEU A 76 0.82 -13.78 6.33
N LYS A 77 2.12 -13.52 6.23
CA LYS A 77 3.18 -14.38 6.73
C LYS A 77 4.08 -13.62 7.69
N THR A 78 4.97 -14.34 8.34
CA THR A 78 5.99 -13.73 9.18
C THR A 78 7.35 -14.26 8.80
N LYS A 79 8.36 -13.44 8.95
CA LYS A 79 9.75 -13.85 8.79
C LYS A 79 10.56 -13.29 9.95
N LYS A 80 11.67 -13.95 10.25
CA LYS A 80 12.62 -13.43 11.23
C LYS A 80 13.48 -12.36 10.60
N ASP A 81 13.66 -11.27 11.31
CA ASP A 81 14.59 -10.22 10.95
C ASP A 81 15.43 -9.86 12.18
N PHE A 82 16.61 -9.34 11.94
CA PHE A 82 17.54 -9.02 13.01
C PHE A 82 17.70 -7.50 13.12
N PHE A 83 17.21 -6.95 14.22
CA PHE A 83 17.42 -5.56 14.56
C PHE A 83 18.25 -5.49 15.83
N SER A 84 19.35 -4.74 15.80
CA SER A 84 20.20 -4.53 17.00
C SER A 84 20.58 -5.83 17.71
N ASN A 85 20.97 -6.86 16.97
CA ASN A 85 21.34 -8.18 17.46
C ASN A 85 20.20 -8.98 18.10
N LYS A 86 18.96 -8.57 17.89
CA LYS A 86 17.78 -9.30 18.34
C LYS A 86 17.04 -9.88 17.16
N SER A 87 16.57 -11.12 17.31
CA SER A 87 15.70 -11.75 16.34
C SER A 87 14.26 -11.31 16.60
N VAL A 88 13.62 -10.70 15.61
CA VAL A 88 12.24 -10.24 15.69
C VAL A 88 11.43 -10.84 14.54
N LYS A 89 10.21 -11.28 14.83
CA LYS A 89 9.29 -11.72 13.77
C LYS A 89 8.64 -10.50 13.13
N VAL A 90 8.77 -10.40 11.82
CA VAL A 90 8.23 -9.28 11.05
C VAL A 90 7.12 -9.79 10.13
N PRO A 91 5.91 -9.22 10.22
CA PRO A 91 4.83 -9.60 9.31
C PRO A 91 5.05 -9.03 7.91
N TYR A 92 4.60 -9.77 6.91
CA TYR A 92 4.61 -9.32 5.53
C TYR A 92 3.49 -9.99 4.76
N PHE A 93 3.07 -9.35 3.67
CA PHE A 93 2.14 -9.96 2.72
C PHE A 93 2.92 -10.57 1.57
N ASP A 94 2.57 -11.80 1.21
CA ASP A 94 3.05 -12.45 0.01
C ASP A 94 1.96 -12.32 -1.06
N LEU A 95 2.15 -11.39 -1.97
CA LEU A 95 1.15 -11.04 -2.98
C LEU A 95 1.78 -11.14 -4.36
N ASN A 96 1.27 -12.07 -5.19
CA ASN A 96 1.80 -12.31 -6.54
C ASN A 96 3.30 -12.58 -6.56
N GLY A 97 3.81 -13.25 -5.52
CA GLY A 97 5.24 -13.52 -5.39
C GLY A 97 6.07 -12.34 -4.88
N GLU A 98 5.43 -11.21 -4.62
CA GLU A 98 6.10 -10.04 -4.06
C GLU A 98 5.97 -10.02 -2.54
N THR A 99 7.06 -9.65 -1.87
CA THR A 99 7.05 -9.47 -0.42
C THR A 99 6.71 -8.00 -0.11
N VAL A 100 5.57 -7.79 0.53
CA VAL A 100 5.12 -6.44 0.91
C VAL A 100 5.19 -6.31 2.42
N TRP A 101 6.05 -5.44 2.90
CA TRP A 101 6.32 -5.30 4.33
C TRP A 101 6.47 -3.82 4.72
N GLY A 102 6.83 -3.55 5.97
CA GLY A 102 7.04 -2.19 6.46
C GLY A 102 5.76 -1.38 6.51
N ALA A 103 5.89 -0.08 6.25
CA ALA A 103 4.75 0.85 6.30
C ALA A 103 3.63 0.43 5.36
N THR A 104 3.96 -0.03 4.15
CA THR A 104 2.95 -0.48 3.19
C THR A 104 2.14 -1.65 3.74
N SER A 105 2.78 -2.61 4.41
CA SER A 105 2.05 -3.74 5.00
C SER A 105 1.13 -3.29 6.13
N MET A 106 1.52 -2.29 6.90
CA MET A 106 0.68 -1.73 7.96
C MET A 106 -0.57 -1.08 7.37
N ILE A 107 -0.41 -0.31 6.30
CA ILE A 107 -1.52 0.31 5.59
C ILE A 107 -2.46 -0.76 5.02
N LEU A 108 -1.91 -1.77 4.38
CA LEU A 108 -2.70 -2.87 3.81
C LEU A 108 -3.40 -3.69 4.88
N SER A 109 -2.81 -3.85 6.07
CA SER A 109 -3.45 -4.56 7.18
C SER A 109 -4.72 -3.86 7.63
N GLU A 110 -4.70 -2.53 7.73
CA GLU A 110 -5.89 -1.75 8.07
C GLU A 110 -6.95 -1.88 6.96
N PHE A 111 -6.53 -1.76 5.71
CA PHE A 111 -7.43 -1.89 4.57
C PHE A 111 -8.07 -3.27 4.52
N LYS A 112 -7.29 -4.32 4.72
CA LYS A 112 -7.77 -5.70 4.81
C LYS A 112 -8.82 -5.85 5.91
N PHE A 113 -8.56 -5.28 7.09
CA PHE A 113 -9.49 -5.32 8.21
C PHE A 113 -10.83 -4.68 7.83
N ILE A 114 -10.79 -3.52 7.20
CA ILE A 114 -12.00 -2.83 6.76
C ILE A 114 -12.76 -3.67 5.75
N LEU A 115 -12.08 -4.22 4.74
CA LEU A 115 -12.71 -5.03 3.71
C LEU A 115 -13.38 -6.28 4.29
N ARG A 116 -12.76 -6.95 5.25
CA ARG A 116 -13.31 -8.15 5.89
C ARG A 116 -14.53 -7.86 6.74
N ASN A 117 -14.68 -6.64 7.22
CA ASN A 117 -15.80 -6.24 8.07
C ASN A 117 -16.90 -5.52 7.29
N MET A 118 -16.77 -5.40 5.99
CA MET A 118 -17.84 -4.90 5.13
C MET A 118 -18.87 -5.99 4.87
N LYS A 119 -20.10 -5.59 4.85
CA LYS A 119 -21.22 -6.50 4.58
C LYS A 119 -21.77 -6.24 3.17
#